data_a24b6383e381cd7a70dea83649efb98e
#
_entry.id   a24b6383e381cd7a70dea83649efb98e
#
_cell.length_a   1.000
_cell.length_b   1.000
_cell.length_c   1.000
_cell.angle_alpha   90.00
_cell.angle_beta   90.00
_cell.angle_gamma   90.00
#
_symmetry.space_group_name_H-M   'P 1'
#
loop_
_entity.id
_entity.type
_entity.pdbx_description
1 polymer ?
#
loop_
_entity_poly.entity_id
_entity_poly.type
_entity_poly.pdbx_seq_one_letter_code
_entity_poly.pdbx_strand_id
1 'polypeptide(L)'
;MLSPKKSLSILKRTNALLEGHFVLSSGLHSSKYIQCAKLLSFPHIANKICHSLSKKIKKNFKNIDVILAPAMGGIVIGYEIGRLLKKETIFCERVKGKFTLRRGFSIKKKSKVLIIEDVITTGKSSLECVKLINKSKAKLLGFACIIDRSTKKNCFTFKNWCANL
;
A
#
# COMPACT_ATOMS: atom_id res chain seq x y z
N MET A 1 -10.59 -14.95 5.07
CA MET A 1 -10.33 -13.49 4.86
C MET A 1 -10.97 -12.71 6.00
N LEU A 2 -10.34 -11.62 6.46
CA LEU A 2 -10.94 -10.76 7.48
C LEU A 2 -12.15 -10.03 6.90
N SER A 3 -13.24 -9.90 7.70
CA SER A 3 -14.37 -9.06 7.35
C SER A 3 -14.03 -7.57 7.58
N PRO A 4 -14.73 -6.62 6.91
CA PRO A 4 -14.53 -5.18 7.16
C PRO A 4 -14.67 -4.80 8.64
N LYS A 5 -15.71 -5.33 9.32
CA LYS A 5 -15.96 -5.12 10.75
C LYS A 5 -14.77 -5.56 11.62
N LYS A 6 -14.17 -6.71 11.31
CA LYS A 6 -13.02 -7.25 12.04
C LYS A 6 -11.75 -6.43 11.76
N SER A 7 -11.56 -5.95 10.53
CA SER A 7 -10.46 -5.06 10.17
C SER A 7 -10.57 -3.72 10.92
N LEU A 8 -11.76 -3.13 10.96
CA LEU A 8 -12.03 -1.88 11.70
C LEU A 8 -11.75 -2.04 13.20
N SER A 9 -12.19 -3.15 13.81
CA SER A 9 -11.90 -3.46 15.21
C SER A 9 -10.39 -3.54 15.49
N ILE A 10 -9.62 -4.13 14.57
CA ILE A 10 -8.15 -4.18 14.69
C ILE A 10 -7.55 -2.76 14.64
N LEU A 11 -7.98 -1.93 13.71
CA LEU A 11 -7.48 -0.55 13.58
C LEU A 11 -7.76 0.28 14.83
N LYS A 12 -8.96 0.16 15.41
CA LYS A 12 -9.30 0.84 16.69
C LYS A 12 -8.43 0.33 17.84
N ARG A 13 -8.30 -0.98 17.99
CA ARG A 13 -7.54 -1.60 19.09
C ARG A 13 -6.04 -1.30 19.04
N THR A 14 -5.48 -1.03 17.87
CA THR A 14 -4.07 -0.66 17.70
C THR A 14 -3.84 0.85 17.71
N ASN A 15 -4.87 1.65 18.00
CA ASN A 15 -4.84 3.10 17.87
C ASN A 15 -4.35 3.58 16.49
N ALA A 16 -4.59 2.76 15.47
CA ALA A 16 -4.30 3.12 14.09
C ALA A 16 -5.42 3.97 13.46
N LEU A 17 -6.64 3.86 13.98
CA LEU A 17 -7.76 4.73 13.63
C LEU A 17 -8.05 5.66 14.80
N LEU A 18 -7.89 6.94 14.57
CA LEU A 18 -8.22 8.03 15.51
C LEU A 18 -9.50 8.72 15.04
N GLU A 19 -10.40 9.00 15.97
CA GLU A 19 -11.63 9.75 15.74
C GLU A 19 -11.48 11.14 16.42
N GLY A 20 -11.84 12.22 15.72
CA GLY A 20 -11.68 13.59 16.18
C GLY A 20 -11.68 14.56 15.00
N HIS A 21 -11.19 15.78 15.21
CA HIS A 21 -11.03 16.75 14.13
C HIS A 21 -9.56 16.81 13.68
N PHE A 22 -9.30 16.44 12.44
CA PHE A 22 -7.96 16.39 11.85
C PHE A 22 -7.88 17.24 10.58
N VAL A 23 -6.80 18.00 10.46
CA VAL A 23 -6.44 18.66 9.20
C VAL A 23 -5.44 17.75 8.48
N LEU A 24 -5.81 17.28 7.30
CA LEU A 24 -4.97 16.38 6.49
C LEU A 24 -3.88 17.19 5.76
N SER A 25 -2.84 16.51 5.28
CA SER A 25 -1.76 17.13 4.48
C SER A 25 -2.25 17.82 3.20
N SER A 26 -3.46 17.48 2.75
CA SER A 26 -4.15 18.15 1.62
C SER A 26 -4.86 19.45 2.02
N GLY A 27 -4.87 19.82 3.31
CA GLY A 27 -5.65 20.94 3.86
C GLY A 27 -7.12 20.58 4.12
N LEU A 28 -7.59 19.39 3.76
CA LEU A 28 -8.96 18.95 4.01
C LEU A 28 -9.15 18.54 5.47
N HIS A 29 -10.33 18.81 6.00
CA HIS A 29 -10.75 18.39 7.33
C HIS A 29 -11.31 16.98 7.30
N SER A 30 -11.06 16.21 8.34
CA SER A 30 -11.56 14.83 8.46
C SER A 30 -11.92 14.54 9.92
N SER A 31 -13.01 13.84 10.15
CA SER A 31 -13.37 13.32 11.47
C SER A 31 -12.59 12.06 11.86
N LYS A 32 -11.77 11.54 10.94
CA LYS A 32 -10.99 10.33 11.16
C LYS A 32 -9.58 10.49 10.59
N TYR A 33 -8.60 10.04 11.35
CA TYR A 33 -7.21 9.97 10.91
C TYR A 33 -6.70 8.53 11.04
N ILE A 34 -5.92 8.10 10.05
CA ILE A 34 -5.36 6.75 10.02
C ILE A 34 -3.85 6.82 10.02
N GLN A 35 -3.26 6.16 11.02
CA GLN A 35 -1.83 6.02 11.17
C GLN A 35 -1.45 4.54 11.08
N CYS A 36 -1.25 4.04 9.86
CA CYS A 36 -0.93 2.64 9.62
C CYS A 36 0.36 2.18 10.31
N ALA A 37 1.31 3.08 10.57
CA ALA A 37 2.51 2.75 11.33
C ALA A 37 2.19 2.19 12.73
N LYS A 38 1.11 2.68 13.38
CA LYS A 38 0.63 2.13 14.66
C LYS A 38 0.15 0.69 14.55
N LEU A 39 -0.56 0.34 13.49
CA LEU A 39 -0.93 -1.04 13.20
C LEU A 39 0.29 -1.91 12.92
N LEU A 40 1.19 -1.41 12.08
CA LEU A 40 2.37 -2.14 11.62
C LEU A 40 3.43 -2.29 12.71
N SER A 41 3.38 -1.50 13.80
CA SER A 41 4.25 -1.66 14.96
C SER A 41 3.92 -2.91 15.81
N PHE A 42 2.81 -3.60 15.53
CA PHE A 42 2.44 -4.88 16.13
C PHE A 42 2.55 -6.02 15.11
N PRO A 43 3.73 -6.64 14.90
CA PRO A 43 3.94 -7.59 13.80
C PRO A 43 2.95 -8.75 13.76
N HIS A 44 2.59 -9.31 14.92
CA HIS A 44 1.62 -10.41 15.02
C HIS A 44 0.19 -10.01 14.61
N ILE A 45 -0.18 -8.73 14.79
CA ILE A 45 -1.47 -8.19 14.36
C ILE A 45 -1.40 -7.83 12.87
N ALA A 46 -0.34 -7.15 12.46
CA ALA A 46 -0.07 -6.79 11.07
C ALA A 46 -0.07 -8.02 10.17
N ASN A 47 0.56 -9.13 10.61
CA ASN A 47 0.55 -10.40 9.89
C ASN A 47 -0.86 -10.88 9.55
N LYS A 48 -1.84 -10.78 10.46
CA LYS A 48 -3.23 -11.21 10.19
C LYS A 48 -3.85 -10.42 9.04
N ILE A 49 -3.62 -9.11 8.99
CA ILE A 49 -4.11 -8.23 7.93
C ILE A 49 -3.37 -8.52 6.62
N CYS A 50 -2.05 -8.55 6.66
CA CYS A 50 -1.22 -8.82 5.48
C CYS A 50 -1.49 -10.21 4.89
N HIS A 51 -1.72 -11.22 5.72
CA HIS A 51 -2.11 -12.55 5.26
C HIS A 51 -3.47 -12.54 4.54
N SER A 52 -4.44 -11.80 5.07
CA SER A 52 -5.72 -11.61 4.39
C SER A 52 -5.57 -10.88 3.06
N LEU A 53 -4.75 -9.82 3.02
CA LEU A 53 -4.44 -9.07 1.81
C LEU A 53 -3.69 -9.92 0.78
N SER A 54 -2.70 -10.70 1.20
CA SER A 54 -1.92 -11.56 0.30
C SER A 54 -2.78 -12.61 -0.41
N LYS A 55 -3.79 -13.18 0.28
CA LYS A 55 -4.78 -14.09 -0.33
C LYS A 55 -5.56 -13.43 -1.46
N LYS A 56 -5.94 -12.16 -1.28
CA LYS A 56 -6.64 -11.38 -2.31
C LYS A 56 -5.73 -11.01 -3.47
N ILE A 57 -4.50 -10.63 -3.16
CA ILE A 57 -3.49 -10.35 -4.18
C ILE A 57 -3.31 -11.59 -5.06
N LYS A 58 -3.12 -12.78 -4.48
CA LYS A 58 -2.98 -14.05 -5.23
C LYS A 58 -4.18 -14.34 -6.13
N LYS A 59 -5.40 -13.99 -5.68
CA LYS A 59 -6.62 -14.20 -6.47
C LYS A 59 -6.69 -13.27 -7.69
N ASN A 60 -6.28 -12.00 -7.53
CA ASN A 60 -6.50 -10.95 -8.54
C ASN A 60 -5.28 -10.69 -9.43
N PHE A 61 -4.08 -10.95 -8.93
CA PHE A 61 -2.84 -10.68 -9.66
C PHE A 61 -2.07 -11.97 -9.90
N LYS A 62 -1.79 -12.25 -11.18
CA LYS A 62 -1.02 -13.42 -11.59
C LYS A 62 0.37 -13.01 -12.04
N ASN A 63 1.36 -13.90 -11.81
CA ASN A 63 2.72 -13.71 -12.30
C ASN A 63 3.36 -12.39 -11.87
N ILE A 64 3.21 -12.03 -10.58
CA ILE A 64 3.93 -10.89 -9.99
C ILE A 64 5.42 -11.25 -10.00
N ASP A 65 6.27 -10.37 -10.53
CA ASP A 65 7.71 -10.55 -10.51
C ASP A 65 8.32 -9.78 -9.33
N VAL A 66 7.91 -8.52 -9.14
CA VAL A 66 8.47 -7.60 -8.14
C VAL A 66 7.35 -6.82 -7.45
N ILE A 67 7.51 -6.59 -6.16
CA ILE A 67 6.71 -5.65 -5.37
C ILE A 67 7.49 -4.35 -5.25
N LEU A 68 6.84 -3.23 -5.55
CA LEU A 68 7.37 -1.88 -5.34
C LEU A 68 6.60 -1.19 -4.22
N ALA A 69 7.31 -0.74 -3.19
CA ALA A 69 6.75 -0.06 -2.03
C ALA A 69 7.24 1.39 -1.95
N PRO A 70 6.37 2.40 -1.94
CA PRO A 70 6.80 3.77 -1.68
C PRO A 70 7.20 3.97 -0.21
N ALA A 71 8.37 4.54 0.01
CA ALA A 71 8.80 4.92 1.36
C ALA A 71 7.98 6.13 1.85
N MET A 72 7.72 6.22 3.15
CA MET A 72 8.08 5.31 4.24
C MET A 72 6.99 4.28 4.53
N GLY A 73 5.69 4.67 4.45
CA GLY A 73 4.56 3.86 4.91
C GLY A 73 4.46 2.50 4.21
N GLY A 74 4.78 2.45 2.92
CA GLY A 74 4.71 1.24 2.12
C GLY A 74 5.78 0.18 2.45
N ILE A 75 6.91 0.56 3.08
CA ILE A 75 8.06 -0.36 3.22
C ILE A 75 7.69 -1.59 4.05
N VAL A 76 7.16 -1.38 5.25
CA VAL A 76 6.88 -2.48 6.18
C VAL A 76 5.82 -3.43 5.62
N ILE A 77 4.73 -2.87 5.09
CA ILE A 77 3.69 -3.70 4.46
C ILE A 77 4.20 -4.39 3.20
N GLY A 78 4.98 -3.68 2.37
CA GLY A 78 5.57 -4.24 1.16
C GLY A 78 6.45 -5.43 1.46
N TYR A 79 7.33 -5.31 2.45
CA TYR A 79 8.18 -6.41 2.93
C TYR A 79 7.35 -7.62 3.37
N GLU A 80 6.33 -7.40 4.22
CA GLU A 80 5.51 -8.50 4.73
C GLU A 80 4.68 -9.17 3.62
N ILE A 81 4.14 -8.41 2.68
CA ILE A 81 3.45 -8.97 1.51
C ILE A 81 4.42 -9.74 0.62
N GLY A 82 5.64 -9.21 0.41
CA GLY A 82 6.69 -9.90 -0.34
C GLY A 82 7.06 -11.25 0.27
N ARG A 83 7.25 -11.27 1.59
CA ARG A 83 7.48 -12.50 2.35
C ARG A 83 6.37 -13.52 2.15
N LEU A 84 5.10 -13.09 2.28
CA LEU A 84 3.92 -13.95 2.14
C LEU A 84 3.71 -14.46 0.69
N LEU A 85 4.11 -13.67 -0.29
CA LEU A 85 4.01 -14.02 -1.71
C LEU A 85 5.27 -14.71 -2.25
N LYS A 86 6.36 -14.73 -1.47
CA LYS A 86 7.69 -15.18 -1.89
C LYS A 86 8.17 -14.41 -3.13
N LYS A 87 8.08 -13.07 -3.07
CA LYS A 87 8.47 -12.17 -4.17
C LYS A 87 9.51 -11.16 -3.71
N GLU A 88 10.42 -10.84 -4.63
CA GLU A 88 11.33 -9.72 -4.43
C GLU A 88 10.54 -8.45 -4.09
N THR A 89 10.99 -7.74 -3.08
CA THR A 89 10.38 -6.48 -2.67
C THR A 89 11.43 -5.40 -2.62
N ILE A 90 11.22 -4.36 -3.40
CA ILE A 90 12.03 -3.17 -3.45
C ILE A 90 11.20 -1.95 -3.03
N PHE A 91 11.87 -0.88 -2.65
CA PHE A 91 11.18 0.37 -2.34
C PHE A 91 11.79 1.54 -3.09
N CYS A 92 10.99 2.57 -3.29
CA CYS A 92 11.44 3.88 -3.76
C CYS A 92 11.33 4.90 -2.64
N GLU A 93 12.24 5.84 -2.61
CA GLU A 93 12.29 6.90 -1.60
C GLU A 93 12.32 8.28 -2.25
N ARG A 94 11.88 9.32 -1.53
CA ARG A 94 11.87 10.68 -2.05
C ARG A 94 13.26 11.29 -1.96
N VAL A 95 13.76 11.72 -3.12
CA VAL A 95 14.98 12.51 -3.25
C VAL A 95 14.61 13.81 -3.95
N LYS A 96 14.85 14.94 -3.31
CA LYS A 96 14.45 16.27 -3.84
C LYS A 96 12.98 16.28 -4.30
N GLY A 97 12.08 15.70 -3.49
CA GLY A 97 10.63 15.66 -3.74
C GLY A 97 10.15 14.62 -4.75
N LYS A 98 11.03 13.89 -5.45
CA LYS A 98 10.67 12.89 -6.45
C LYS A 98 11.00 11.47 -5.98
N PHE A 99 10.13 10.51 -6.22
CA PHE A 99 10.45 9.11 -5.97
C PHE A 99 11.57 8.62 -6.88
N THR A 100 12.52 7.92 -6.28
CA THR A 100 13.73 7.40 -6.94
C THR A 100 14.05 6.02 -6.39
N LEU A 101 14.46 5.11 -7.24
CA LEU A 101 15.09 3.84 -6.84
C LEU A 101 16.55 4.13 -6.47
N ARG A 102 16.94 3.70 -5.27
CA ARG A 102 18.30 3.81 -4.73
C ARG A 102 18.76 2.46 -4.18
N ARG A 103 19.87 2.45 -3.47
CA ARG A 103 20.38 1.26 -2.75
C ARG A 103 20.63 0.05 -3.67
N GLY A 104 20.97 0.31 -4.93
CA GLY A 104 21.16 -0.74 -5.93
C GLY A 104 19.85 -1.34 -6.47
N PHE A 105 18.69 -0.84 -6.04
CA PHE A 105 17.42 -1.32 -6.58
C PHE A 105 17.22 -0.91 -8.03
N SER A 106 16.77 -1.87 -8.82
CA SER A 106 16.37 -1.65 -10.21
C SER A 106 15.14 -2.51 -10.55
N ILE A 107 14.37 -2.07 -11.52
CA ILE A 107 13.25 -2.84 -12.07
C ILE A 107 13.68 -3.33 -13.45
N LYS A 108 13.71 -4.65 -13.63
CA LYS A 108 14.07 -5.25 -14.91
C LYS A 108 13.01 -4.95 -15.98
N LYS A 109 13.45 -4.71 -17.20
CA LYS A 109 12.56 -4.54 -18.36
C LYS A 109 11.58 -5.70 -18.47
N LYS A 110 10.31 -5.41 -18.79
CA LYS A 110 9.19 -6.37 -18.91
C LYS A 110 8.75 -7.03 -17.58
N SER A 111 9.41 -6.77 -16.45
CA SER A 111 8.93 -7.28 -15.15
C SER A 111 7.51 -6.81 -14.86
N LYS A 112 6.73 -7.67 -14.25
CA LYS A 112 5.37 -7.40 -13.79
C LYS A 112 5.42 -6.91 -12.35
N VAL A 113 5.11 -5.64 -12.14
CA VAL A 113 5.27 -4.94 -10.87
C VAL A 113 3.92 -4.70 -10.21
N LEU A 114 3.80 -5.06 -8.93
CA LEU A 114 2.68 -4.71 -8.08
C LEU A 114 3.12 -3.61 -7.09
N ILE A 115 2.38 -2.52 -7.00
CA ILE A 115 2.63 -1.47 -6.01
C ILE A 115 1.86 -1.80 -4.73
N ILE A 116 2.56 -1.74 -3.58
CA ILE A 116 1.97 -1.97 -2.25
C ILE A 116 2.10 -0.68 -1.42
N GLU A 117 0.97 -0.19 -0.93
CA GLU A 117 0.86 0.99 -0.07
C GLU A 117 0.20 0.64 1.26
N ASP A 118 0.43 1.44 2.29
CA ASP A 118 -0.31 1.34 3.54
C ASP A 118 -1.70 1.99 3.43
N VAL A 119 -1.76 3.24 2.95
CA VAL A 119 -3.00 4.00 2.73
C VAL A 119 -2.96 4.67 1.38
N ILE A 120 -4.00 4.49 0.57
CA ILE A 120 -4.24 5.28 -0.64
C ILE A 120 -5.28 6.36 -0.31
N THR A 121 -4.92 7.63 -0.55
CA THR A 121 -5.83 8.78 -0.42
C THR A 121 -6.10 9.39 -1.80
N THR A 122 -5.25 10.29 -2.26
CA THR A 122 -5.33 10.87 -3.62
C THR A 122 -4.68 9.98 -4.67
N GLY A 123 -3.92 8.97 -4.28
CA GLY A 123 -3.14 8.14 -5.18
C GLY A 123 -1.89 8.81 -5.76
N LYS A 124 -1.55 10.04 -5.32
CA LYS A 124 -0.40 10.78 -5.87
C LYS A 124 0.90 10.00 -5.78
N SER A 125 1.22 9.45 -4.61
CA SER A 125 2.42 8.61 -4.41
C SER A 125 2.44 7.41 -5.35
N SER A 126 1.32 6.69 -5.41
CA SER A 126 1.18 5.52 -6.29
C SER A 126 1.36 5.89 -7.77
N LEU A 127 0.79 7.01 -8.22
CA LEU A 127 0.95 7.50 -9.60
C LEU A 127 2.39 7.93 -9.90
N GLU A 128 3.09 8.50 -8.93
CA GLU A 128 4.52 8.80 -9.11
C GLU A 128 5.36 7.52 -9.25
N CYS A 129 5.02 6.44 -8.53
CA CYS A 129 5.67 5.14 -8.68
C CYS A 129 5.44 4.53 -10.07
N VAL A 130 4.27 4.76 -10.69
CA VAL A 130 4.01 4.33 -12.07
C VAL A 130 5.02 4.92 -13.04
N LYS A 131 5.47 6.17 -12.83
CA LYS A 131 6.50 6.79 -13.67
C LYS A 131 7.83 6.05 -13.61
N LEU A 132 8.21 5.51 -12.44
CA LEU A 132 9.42 4.69 -12.29
C LEU A 132 9.30 3.37 -13.05
N ILE A 133 8.13 2.72 -12.96
CA ILE A 133 7.85 1.46 -13.66
C ILE A 133 7.93 1.68 -15.18
N ASN A 134 7.29 2.75 -15.68
CA ASN A 134 7.29 3.08 -17.10
C ASN A 134 8.69 3.41 -17.60
N LYS A 135 9.48 4.19 -16.83
CA LYS A 135 10.88 4.49 -17.15
C LYS A 135 11.74 3.24 -17.28
N SER A 136 11.45 2.22 -16.48
CA SER A 136 12.12 0.92 -16.53
C SER A 136 11.60 0.00 -17.64
N LYS A 137 10.63 0.44 -18.45
CA LYS A 137 9.96 -0.38 -19.48
C LYS A 137 9.38 -1.69 -18.89
N ALA A 138 8.93 -1.63 -17.63
CA ALA A 138 8.26 -2.72 -16.92
C ALA A 138 6.73 -2.57 -17.03
N LYS A 139 5.98 -3.57 -16.60
CA LYS A 139 4.52 -3.62 -16.67
C LYS A 139 3.93 -3.44 -15.27
N LEU A 140 3.12 -2.40 -15.08
CA LEU A 140 2.30 -2.27 -13.88
C LEU A 140 1.18 -3.32 -13.92
N LEU A 141 1.04 -4.09 -12.83
CA LEU A 141 -0.11 -4.99 -12.63
C LEU A 141 -1.27 -4.29 -11.92
N GLY A 142 -0.97 -3.39 -10.99
CA GLY A 142 -1.97 -2.66 -10.22
C GLY A 142 -1.43 -2.24 -8.85
N PHE A 143 -2.37 -1.97 -7.94
CA PHE A 143 -2.09 -1.49 -6.60
C PHE A 143 -2.80 -2.37 -5.57
N ALA A 144 -2.22 -2.51 -4.38
CA ALA A 144 -2.89 -3.05 -3.22
C ALA A 144 -2.48 -2.27 -1.97
N CYS A 145 -3.41 -2.08 -1.04
CA CYS A 145 -3.17 -1.33 0.19
C CYS A 145 -3.98 -1.91 1.36
N ILE A 146 -3.61 -1.53 2.58
CA ILE A 146 -4.42 -1.87 3.76
C ILE A 146 -5.71 -1.05 3.75
N ILE A 147 -5.62 0.24 3.43
CA ILE A 147 -6.74 1.16 3.51
C ILE A 147 -6.80 2.02 2.24
N ASP A 148 -7.99 2.10 1.67
CA ASP A 148 -8.31 3.01 0.57
C ASP A 148 -9.27 4.10 1.07
N ARG A 149 -8.86 5.33 1.00
CA ARG A 149 -9.65 6.53 1.31
C ARG A 149 -9.90 7.38 0.06
N SER A 150 -9.68 6.83 -1.12
CA SER A 150 -9.92 7.56 -2.36
C SER A 150 -11.41 7.87 -2.52
N THR A 151 -11.75 9.14 -2.68
CA THR A 151 -13.14 9.62 -2.88
C THR A 151 -13.66 9.35 -4.28
N LYS A 152 -12.76 9.11 -5.24
CA LYS A 152 -13.12 8.73 -6.60
C LYS A 152 -13.00 7.23 -6.74
N LYS A 153 -13.96 6.58 -7.38
CA LYS A 153 -13.81 5.24 -7.96
C LYS A 153 -12.76 5.34 -9.09
N ASN A 154 -11.52 5.60 -8.70
CA ASN A 154 -10.42 5.62 -9.64
C ASN A 154 -10.30 4.21 -10.20
N CYS A 155 -10.39 4.07 -11.50
CA CYS A 155 -10.26 2.84 -12.27
C CYS A 155 -8.92 2.10 -12.10
N PHE A 156 -8.08 2.55 -11.16
CA PHE A 156 -6.78 1.95 -10.82
C PHE A 156 -6.78 1.15 -9.53
N THR A 157 -7.78 1.31 -8.65
CA THR A 157 -7.92 0.47 -7.48
C THR A 157 -8.78 -0.71 -7.84
N PHE A 158 -8.19 -1.89 -7.91
CA PHE A 158 -8.97 -3.10 -7.99
C PHE A 158 -9.93 -3.14 -6.81
N LYS A 159 -11.23 -3.08 -7.16
CA LYS A 159 -12.35 -3.16 -6.23
C LYS A 159 -12.07 -4.17 -5.12
N ASN A 160 -12.27 -3.73 -3.89
CA ASN A 160 -12.58 -4.55 -2.73
C ASN A 160 -11.43 -5.03 -1.86
N TRP A 161 -10.56 -4.15 -1.37
CA TRP A 161 -10.09 -4.41 -0.01
C TRP A 161 -9.53 -3.17 0.68
N CYS A 162 -10.48 -2.44 1.16
CA CYS A 162 -10.21 -1.38 2.10
C CYS A 162 -11.34 -1.42 3.09
N ALA A 163 -11.07 -1.24 4.36
CA ALA A 163 -12.11 -0.75 5.22
C ALA A 163 -12.56 0.57 4.58
N ASN A 164 -13.70 0.58 3.86
CA ASN A 164 -14.36 1.81 3.47
C ASN A 164 -14.70 2.54 4.77
N LEU A 165 -13.96 3.58 5.08
CA LEU A 165 -14.11 4.41 6.27
C LEU A 165 -14.68 5.75 5.88
#